data_25704047760a7e347af555cf9e82ea67
#
_entry.id   25704047760a7e347af555cf9e82ea67
#
_cell.length_a   1.000
_cell.length_b   1.000
_cell.length_c   1.000
_cell.angle_alpha   90.00
_cell.angle_beta   90.00
_cell.angle_gamma   90.00
#
_symmetry.space_group_name_H-M   'P 1'
#
loop_
_entity.id
_entity.type
_entity.pdbx_description
1 polymer ?
#
loop_
_entity_poly.entity_id
_entity_poly.type
_entity_poly.pdbx_seq_one_letter_code
_entity_poly.pdbx_strand_id
1 'polypeptide(L)'
;MLDNHPQLKSIIITLISPKRNPRPRLWIKWFVNPFVHKRGKGSVIRSRRSRIDVFPWSRFDVVAYTTIEDFTTINNGAGDVILKDGVRIGIGSVVLGPVTIKSGAGLGQHVFISGFNHGYKDATQNSKYQALDKRAVVIEEDSHIGANSVVLAGVHIGKRCQIGAGSVVTKDIPDYSIAVGNPAKVIKRYDFEKKEWVSISKNK
;
A
#
# COMPACT_ATOMS: atom_id res chain seq x y z
N MET A 1 9.76 7.85 23.03
CA MET A 1 10.32 7.20 24.23
C MET A 1 11.31 6.07 23.90
N LEU A 2 11.01 5.12 23.01
CA LEU A 2 11.92 4.00 22.66
C LEU A 2 13.16 4.39 21.83
N ASP A 3 13.10 5.49 21.09
CA ASP A 3 14.21 5.94 20.24
C ASP A 3 15.42 6.41 21.06
N ASN A 4 15.22 6.82 22.32
CA ASN A 4 16.27 7.22 23.25
C ASN A 4 16.95 6.02 23.95
N HIS A 5 16.47 4.78 23.71
CA HIS A 5 16.99 3.56 24.34
C HIS A 5 17.22 2.44 23.31
N PRO A 6 18.29 2.52 22.49
CA PRO A 6 18.50 1.64 21.35
C PRO A 6 18.63 0.15 21.72
N GLN A 7 19.19 -0.15 22.89
CA GLN A 7 19.28 -1.54 23.37
C GLN A 7 17.91 -2.10 23.72
N LEU A 8 17.08 -1.35 24.46
CA LEU A 8 15.71 -1.74 24.81
C LEU A 8 14.84 -1.89 23.55
N LYS A 9 14.98 -0.97 22.61
CA LYS A 9 14.32 -1.05 21.29
C LYS A 9 14.70 -2.33 20.56
N SER A 10 15.98 -2.70 20.52
CA SER A 10 16.46 -3.92 19.88
C SER A 10 15.90 -5.20 20.54
N ILE A 11 15.82 -5.23 21.86
CA ILE A 11 15.25 -6.36 22.61
C ILE A 11 13.75 -6.49 22.27
N ILE A 12 12.99 -5.40 22.36
CA ILE A 12 11.54 -5.40 22.06
C ILE A 12 11.29 -5.85 20.61
N ILE A 13 12.03 -5.31 19.64
CA ILE A 13 11.90 -5.74 18.25
C ILE A 13 12.19 -7.23 18.09
N THR A 14 13.22 -7.76 18.76
CA THR A 14 13.59 -9.19 18.69
C THR A 14 12.53 -10.09 19.34
N LEU A 15 11.85 -9.61 20.39
CA LEU A 15 10.73 -10.32 21.02
C LEU A 15 9.51 -10.39 20.08
N ILE A 16 9.27 -9.35 19.28
CA ILE A 16 8.14 -9.30 18.36
C ILE A 16 8.44 -10.03 17.05
N SER A 17 9.66 -9.87 16.54
CA SER A 17 10.06 -10.38 15.21
C SER A 17 11.49 -10.95 15.25
N PRO A 18 11.73 -12.18 14.80
CA PRO A 18 13.09 -12.75 14.72
C PRO A 18 13.97 -11.96 13.75
N LYS A 19 15.25 -11.74 14.08
CA LYS A 19 16.21 -10.99 13.25
C LYS A 19 16.38 -11.54 11.83
N ARG A 20 16.37 -12.88 11.65
CA ARG A 20 16.55 -13.55 10.34
C ARG A 20 15.25 -13.84 9.59
N ASN A 21 14.12 -13.67 10.25
CA ASN A 21 12.79 -13.87 9.66
C ASN A 21 11.88 -12.74 10.15
N PRO A 22 11.87 -11.57 9.48
CA PRO A 22 11.17 -10.37 9.95
C PRO A 22 9.65 -10.50 9.76
N ARG A 23 9.06 -11.44 10.48
CA ARG A 23 7.62 -11.70 10.56
C ARG A 23 7.18 -11.61 12.01
N PRO A 24 5.98 -11.12 12.29
CA PRO A 24 5.47 -11.12 13.67
C PRO A 24 5.39 -12.56 14.18
N ARG A 25 5.85 -12.78 15.41
CA ARG A 25 5.74 -14.09 16.07
C ARG A 25 4.28 -14.48 16.25
N LEU A 26 3.99 -15.79 16.35
CA LEU A 26 2.61 -16.30 16.47
C LEU A 26 1.87 -15.70 17.65
N TRP A 27 2.53 -15.53 18.80
CA TRP A 27 1.90 -14.93 19.97
C TRP A 27 1.49 -13.47 19.74
N ILE A 28 2.27 -12.69 18.95
CA ILE A 28 1.86 -11.34 18.52
C ILE A 28 0.59 -11.41 17.68
N LYS A 29 0.55 -12.35 16.72
CA LYS A 29 -0.63 -12.51 15.85
C LYS A 29 -1.90 -12.87 16.64
N TRP A 30 -1.77 -13.68 17.68
CA TRP A 30 -2.93 -14.21 18.40
C TRP A 30 -3.33 -13.35 19.59
N PHE A 31 -2.37 -12.76 20.31
CA PHE A 31 -2.64 -12.11 21.61
C PHE A 31 -2.44 -10.58 21.58
N VAL A 32 -1.81 -10.00 20.57
CA VAL A 32 -1.61 -8.55 20.50
C VAL A 32 -2.37 -7.94 19.32
N ASN A 33 -2.18 -8.46 18.12
CA ASN A 33 -2.77 -7.89 16.90
C ASN A 33 -4.29 -7.76 16.92
N PRO A 34 -5.09 -8.68 17.50
CA PRO A 34 -6.54 -8.52 17.59
C PRO A 34 -7.00 -7.28 18.38
N PHE A 35 -6.17 -6.76 19.28
CA PHE A 35 -6.49 -5.59 20.10
C PHE A 35 -5.97 -4.28 19.50
N VAL A 36 -4.94 -4.33 18.65
CA VAL A 36 -4.31 -3.11 18.08
C VAL A 36 -4.70 -2.84 16.65
N HIS A 37 -5.22 -3.85 15.93
CA HIS A 37 -5.66 -3.71 14.54
C HIS A 37 -7.18 -3.82 14.43
N LYS A 38 -7.76 -3.05 13.51
CA LYS A 38 -9.21 -3.01 13.31
C LYS A 38 -9.62 -3.88 12.13
N ARG A 39 -10.70 -4.65 12.33
CA ARG A 39 -11.35 -5.40 11.26
C ARG A 39 -12.84 -5.09 11.26
N GLY A 40 -13.31 -4.46 10.20
CA GLY A 40 -14.70 -4.07 10.02
C GLY A 40 -15.64 -5.22 9.67
N LYS A 41 -16.94 -5.00 9.85
CA LYS A 41 -18.01 -5.95 9.54
C LYS A 41 -17.97 -6.36 8.06
N GLY A 42 -18.21 -7.64 7.78
CA GLY A 42 -18.29 -8.16 6.41
C GLY A 42 -16.97 -8.21 5.65
N SER A 43 -15.83 -7.87 6.29
CA SER A 43 -14.53 -7.94 5.63
C SER A 43 -14.02 -9.38 5.50
N VAL A 44 -13.50 -9.72 4.34
CA VAL A 44 -12.95 -11.04 3.99
C VAL A 44 -11.44 -10.93 3.79
N ILE A 45 -10.68 -11.60 4.65
CA ILE A 45 -9.22 -11.74 4.52
C ILE A 45 -8.91 -13.22 4.34
N ARG A 46 -8.44 -13.61 3.18
CA ARG A 46 -8.08 -15.01 2.87
C ARG A 46 -6.72 -15.37 3.47
N SER A 47 -6.63 -15.27 4.79
CA SER A 47 -5.38 -15.32 5.56
C SER A 47 -4.63 -16.66 5.49
N ARG A 48 -5.27 -17.77 5.15
CA ARG A 48 -4.61 -19.08 5.05
C ARG A 48 -3.57 -19.14 3.92
N ARG A 49 -3.79 -18.39 2.85
CA ARG A 49 -2.90 -18.33 1.68
C ARG A 49 -2.24 -16.98 1.49
N SER A 50 -2.62 -15.96 2.28
CA SER A 50 -2.06 -14.61 2.22
C SER A 50 -1.05 -14.37 3.33
N ARG A 51 -0.06 -13.55 3.05
CA ARG A 51 0.98 -13.16 4.00
C ARG A 51 0.59 -11.85 4.67
N ILE A 52 -0.03 -11.93 5.84
CA ILE A 52 -0.42 -10.76 6.65
C ILE A 52 0.63 -10.56 7.75
N ASP A 53 1.70 -9.84 7.43
CA ASP A 53 2.81 -9.54 8.34
C ASP A 53 2.59 -8.15 8.97
N VAL A 54 1.66 -8.07 9.91
CA VAL A 54 1.32 -6.81 10.58
C VAL A 54 1.87 -6.78 12.01
N PHE A 55 2.46 -5.65 12.34
CA PHE A 55 3.19 -5.40 13.59
C PHE A 55 2.44 -4.40 14.45
N PRO A 56 2.53 -4.48 15.79
CA PRO A 56 1.75 -3.65 16.70
C PRO A 56 2.17 -2.17 16.77
N TRP A 57 3.33 -1.80 16.22
CA TRP A 57 3.81 -0.41 16.23
C TRP A 57 3.28 0.47 15.10
N SER A 58 2.54 -0.10 14.13
CA SER A 58 1.85 0.63 13.08
C SER A 58 0.44 0.09 12.94
N ARG A 59 -0.47 0.92 12.47
CA ARG A 59 -1.88 0.55 12.31
C ARG A 59 -2.05 -0.40 11.11
N PHE A 60 -2.96 -1.34 11.27
CA PHE A 60 -3.55 -2.10 10.19
C PHE A 60 -5.06 -2.06 10.37
N ASP A 61 -5.70 -1.13 9.68
CA ASP A 61 -7.14 -0.93 9.77
C ASP A 61 -7.79 -1.43 8.48
N VAL A 62 -8.66 -2.41 8.62
CA VAL A 62 -9.52 -2.93 7.55
C VAL A 62 -10.95 -2.55 7.91
N VAL A 63 -11.54 -1.63 7.17
CA VAL A 63 -12.90 -1.16 7.42
C VAL A 63 -13.92 -2.11 6.76
N ALA A 64 -15.21 -1.83 6.83
CA ALA A 64 -16.25 -2.76 6.45
C ALA A 64 -16.20 -3.19 4.96
N TYR A 65 -16.67 -4.40 4.69
CA TYR A 65 -16.83 -4.97 3.33
C TYR A 65 -15.56 -5.01 2.48
N THR A 66 -14.39 -4.88 3.08
CA THR A 66 -13.09 -4.98 2.41
C THR A 66 -12.75 -6.43 2.10
N THR A 67 -12.21 -6.70 0.93
CA THR A 67 -11.76 -8.03 0.52
C THR A 67 -10.27 -8.04 0.23
N ILE A 68 -9.53 -8.94 0.88
CA ILE A 68 -8.13 -9.25 0.60
C ILE A 68 -8.07 -10.68 0.08
N GLU A 69 -7.74 -10.83 -1.21
CA GLU A 69 -7.72 -12.12 -1.89
C GLU A 69 -6.47 -12.95 -1.55
N ASP A 70 -6.43 -14.18 -2.07
CA ASP A 70 -5.36 -15.15 -1.83
C ASP A 70 -3.97 -14.64 -2.29
N PHE A 71 -2.92 -15.16 -1.70
CA PHE A 71 -1.51 -14.88 -2.00
C PHE A 71 -1.10 -13.41 -1.88
N THR A 72 -1.97 -12.57 -1.34
CA THR A 72 -1.67 -11.16 -1.07
C THR A 72 -0.65 -11.03 0.06
N THR A 73 0.28 -10.10 -0.05
CA THR A 73 1.20 -9.72 1.03
C THR A 73 0.84 -8.34 1.56
N ILE A 74 0.51 -8.25 2.85
CA ILE A 74 0.32 -6.99 3.56
C ILE A 74 1.42 -6.87 4.62
N ASN A 75 2.11 -5.72 4.65
CA ASN A 75 3.12 -5.45 5.66
C ASN A 75 3.05 -3.99 6.11
N ASN A 76 2.85 -3.76 7.41
CA ASN A 76 2.83 -2.44 8.03
C ASN A 76 4.12 -2.11 8.81
N GLY A 77 5.18 -2.88 8.62
CA GLY A 77 6.43 -2.71 9.37
C GLY A 77 7.08 -1.34 9.18
N ALA A 78 6.95 -0.73 8.01
CA ALA A 78 7.47 0.61 7.72
C ALA A 78 6.49 1.74 8.02
N GLY A 79 5.19 1.46 8.15
CA GLY A 79 4.13 2.44 8.43
C GLY A 79 2.75 1.85 8.26
N ASP A 80 1.74 2.65 8.53
CA ASP A 80 0.34 2.23 8.57
C ASP A 80 -0.16 1.68 7.23
N VAL A 81 -1.05 0.67 7.29
CA VAL A 81 -1.86 0.22 6.15
C VAL A 81 -3.32 0.40 6.52
N ILE A 82 -4.00 1.29 5.82
CA ILE A 82 -5.40 1.66 6.09
C ILE A 82 -6.24 1.38 4.86
N LEU A 83 -7.15 0.43 4.97
CA LEU A 83 -8.10 0.04 3.93
C LEU A 83 -9.50 0.46 4.36
N LYS A 84 -10.11 1.40 3.62
CA LYS A 84 -11.44 1.93 3.90
C LYS A 84 -12.54 0.99 3.38
N ASP A 85 -13.80 1.41 3.50
CA ASP A 85 -14.97 0.59 3.18
C ASP A 85 -14.95 0.09 1.73
N GLY A 86 -15.28 -1.18 1.54
CA GLY A 86 -15.45 -1.77 0.21
C GLY A 86 -14.17 -1.88 -0.62
N VAL A 87 -13.00 -1.68 -0.04
CA VAL A 87 -11.72 -1.85 -0.75
C VAL A 87 -11.53 -3.30 -1.17
N ARG A 88 -11.05 -3.50 -2.39
CA ARG A 88 -10.68 -4.83 -2.89
C ARG A 88 -9.21 -4.89 -3.24
N ILE A 89 -8.51 -5.88 -2.68
CA ILE A 89 -7.11 -6.20 -3.01
C ILE A 89 -7.10 -7.51 -3.78
N GLY A 90 -6.77 -7.45 -5.06
CA GLY A 90 -6.72 -8.61 -5.96
C GLY A 90 -5.60 -9.59 -5.62
N ILE A 91 -5.77 -10.82 -6.08
CA ILE A 91 -4.87 -11.95 -5.82
C ILE A 91 -3.39 -11.60 -6.10
N GLY A 92 -2.49 -12.06 -5.25
CA GLY A 92 -1.04 -11.91 -5.44
C GLY A 92 -0.51 -10.50 -5.25
N SER A 93 -1.34 -9.52 -4.88
CA SER A 93 -0.90 -8.14 -4.69
C SER A 93 -0.02 -7.96 -3.44
N VAL A 94 0.83 -6.94 -3.47
CA VAL A 94 1.75 -6.60 -2.38
C VAL A 94 1.51 -5.16 -1.94
N VAL A 95 1.19 -4.97 -0.65
CA VAL A 95 0.95 -3.64 -0.06
C VAL A 95 1.87 -3.46 1.13
N LEU A 96 2.83 -2.55 1.00
CA LEU A 96 3.85 -2.22 2.01
C LEU A 96 3.61 -0.79 2.52
N GLY A 97 3.21 -0.65 3.78
CA GLY A 97 2.92 0.65 4.39
C GLY A 97 4.13 1.60 4.47
N PRO A 98 3.88 2.93 4.56
CA PRO A 98 2.60 3.58 4.78
C PRO A 98 1.72 3.69 3.51
N VAL A 99 0.50 3.14 3.56
CA VAL A 99 -0.45 3.14 2.45
C VAL A 99 -1.87 3.37 2.97
N THR A 100 -2.61 4.27 2.33
CA THR A 100 -4.05 4.44 2.56
C THR A 100 -4.82 4.22 1.26
N ILE A 101 -5.77 3.30 1.30
CA ILE A 101 -6.68 3.04 0.17
C ILE A 101 -8.08 3.42 0.64
N LYS A 102 -8.68 4.39 -0.04
CA LYS A 102 -9.99 4.96 0.28
C LYS A 102 -11.13 4.07 -0.20
N SER A 103 -12.34 4.45 0.20
CA SER A 103 -13.55 3.65 0.00
C SER A 103 -13.82 3.35 -1.49
N GLY A 104 -14.25 2.13 -1.77
CA GLY A 104 -14.59 1.68 -3.13
C GLY A 104 -13.41 1.48 -4.07
N ALA A 105 -12.19 1.85 -3.67
CA ALA A 105 -11.03 1.66 -4.53
C ALA A 105 -10.63 0.18 -4.63
N GLY A 106 -10.12 -0.21 -5.82
CA GLY A 106 -9.76 -1.58 -6.12
C GLY A 106 -8.36 -1.74 -6.71
N LEU A 107 -7.65 -2.77 -6.25
CA LEU A 107 -6.43 -3.24 -6.87
C LEU A 107 -6.75 -4.50 -7.67
N GLY A 108 -6.34 -4.52 -8.92
CA GLY A 108 -6.31 -5.72 -9.76
C GLY A 108 -5.31 -6.75 -9.21
N GLN A 109 -5.10 -7.81 -9.96
CA GLN A 109 -4.18 -8.88 -9.59
C GLN A 109 -2.73 -8.42 -9.68
N HIS A 110 -1.88 -8.93 -8.75
CA HIS A 110 -0.43 -8.70 -8.76
C HIS A 110 -0.01 -7.22 -8.78
N VAL A 111 -0.81 -6.34 -8.17
CA VAL A 111 -0.44 -4.93 -8.00
C VAL A 111 0.58 -4.82 -6.87
N PHE A 112 1.66 -4.05 -7.11
CA PHE A 112 2.67 -3.74 -6.10
C PHE A 112 2.56 -2.28 -5.66
N ILE A 113 2.43 -2.06 -4.34
CA ILE A 113 2.43 -0.72 -3.73
C ILE A 113 3.44 -0.70 -2.60
N SER A 114 4.35 0.28 -2.61
CA SER A 114 5.27 0.51 -1.50
C SER A 114 5.21 1.98 -1.07
N GLY A 115 4.96 2.20 0.22
CA GLY A 115 5.01 3.52 0.86
C GLY A 115 6.43 3.93 1.29
N PHE A 116 7.47 3.23 0.88
CA PHE A 116 8.84 3.58 1.21
C PHE A 116 9.83 3.14 0.13
N ASN A 117 11.01 3.75 0.15
CA ASN A 117 12.20 3.32 -0.57
C ASN A 117 13.31 2.97 0.43
N HIS A 118 14.21 2.06 0.06
CA HIS A 118 15.46 1.90 0.79
C HIS A 118 16.34 3.13 0.63
N GLY A 119 17.11 3.48 1.67
CA GLY A 119 18.05 4.58 1.61
C GLY A 119 19.15 4.29 0.59
N TYR A 120 19.51 5.30 -0.20
CA TYR A 120 20.54 5.22 -1.24
C TYR A 120 21.35 6.51 -1.38
N LYS A 121 21.13 7.49 -0.50
CA LYS A 121 21.74 8.82 -0.59
C LYS A 121 23.25 8.79 -0.37
N ASP A 122 23.71 7.89 0.48
CA ASP A 122 25.13 7.66 0.69
C ASP A 122 25.60 6.49 -0.17
N ALA A 123 26.30 6.81 -1.25
CA ALA A 123 26.83 5.82 -2.19
C ALA A 123 27.95 4.94 -1.59
N THR A 124 28.54 5.35 -0.46
CA THR A 124 29.62 4.59 0.22
C THR A 124 29.08 3.57 1.19
N GLN A 125 27.79 3.64 1.54
CA GLN A 125 27.15 2.77 2.52
C GLN A 125 26.14 1.83 1.87
N ASN A 126 26.12 0.56 2.28
CA ASN A 126 25.11 -0.39 1.82
C ASN A 126 23.70 0.10 2.19
N SER A 127 22.76 0.04 1.24
CA SER A 127 21.38 0.53 1.38
C SER A 127 20.64 -0.08 2.58
N LYS A 128 20.96 -1.31 2.97
CA LYS A 128 20.33 -1.97 4.13
C LYS A 128 20.63 -1.30 5.48
N TYR A 129 21.67 -0.49 5.55
CA TYR A 129 22.06 0.23 6.77
C TYR A 129 21.61 1.69 6.76
N GLN A 130 21.11 2.17 5.63
CA GLN A 130 20.57 3.51 5.50
C GLN A 130 19.11 3.54 5.94
N ALA A 131 18.67 4.70 6.46
CA ALA A 131 17.27 4.90 6.85
C ALA A 131 16.32 4.75 5.65
N LEU A 132 15.13 4.19 5.90
CA LEU A 132 14.07 4.13 4.89
C LEU A 132 13.56 5.54 4.59
N ASP A 133 13.42 5.86 3.32
CA ASP A 133 12.71 7.06 2.84
C ASP A 133 11.21 6.72 2.75
N LYS A 134 10.45 7.06 3.81
CA LYS A 134 9.04 6.75 3.93
C LYS A 134 8.20 7.89 3.37
N ARG A 135 7.42 7.59 2.34
CA ARG A 135 6.46 8.51 1.71
C ARG A 135 5.16 7.79 1.46
N ALA A 136 4.11 8.21 2.17
CA ALA A 136 2.82 7.53 2.11
C ALA A 136 2.25 7.53 0.70
N VAL A 137 1.70 6.38 0.29
CA VAL A 137 0.86 6.28 -0.91
C VAL A 137 -0.59 6.46 -0.51
N VAL A 138 -1.32 7.25 -1.26
CA VAL A 138 -2.76 7.44 -1.10
C VAL A 138 -3.46 7.09 -2.41
N ILE A 139 -4.47 6.23 -2.34
CA ILE A 139 -5.38 5.94 -3.44
C ILE A 139 -6.76 6.42 -3.00
N GLU A 140 -7.29 7.41 -3.70
CA GLU A 140 -8.58 8.03 -3.39
C GLU A 140 -9.77 7.16 -3.81
N GLU A 141 -10.97 7.61 -3.44
CA GLU A 141 -12.21 6.87 -3.55
C GLU A 141 -12.50 6.44 -5.00
N ASP A 142 -13.07 5.25 -5.15
CA ASP A 142 -13.55 4.66 -6.41
C ASP A 142 -12.48 4.54 -7.51
N SER A 143 -11.20 4.65 -7.17
CA SER A 143 -10.11 4.49 -8.13
C SER A 143 -9.73 3.03 -8.32
N HIS A 144 -9.41 2.66 -9.55
CA HIS A 144 -9.02 1.29 -9.91
C HIS A 144 -7.60 1.22 -10.46
N ILE A 145 -6.80 0.32 -9.90
CA ILE A 145 -5.44 0.07 -10.33
C ILE A 145 -5.41 -1.25 -11.10
N GLY A 146 -5.12 -1.20 -12.38
CA GLY A 146 -5.06 -2.37 -13.26
C GLY A 146 -4.01 -3.39 -12.84
N ALA A 147 -4.23 -4.63 -13.23
CA ALA A 147 -3.35 -5.76 -12.88
C ALA A 147 -1.88 -5.52 -13.27
N ASN A 148 -0.95 -6.11 -12.51
CA ASN A 148 0.51 -6.00 -12.71
C ASN A 148 1.05 -4.57 -12.68
N SER A 149 0.32 -3.62 -12.10
CA SER A 149 0.78 -2.23 -11.96
C SER A 149 1.64 -2.06 -10.70
N VAL A 150 2.51 -1.05 -10.74
CA VAL A 150 3.39 -0.65 -9.63
C VAL A 150 3.07 0.79 -9.24
N VAL A 151 2.88 1.05 -7.95
CA VAL A 151 2.71 2.41 -7.40
C VAL A 151 3.86 2.70 -6.46
N LEU A 152 4.64 3.73 -6.76
CA LEU A 152 5.84 4.09 -6.00
C LEU A 152 5.52 4.95 -4.78
N ALA A 153 6.46 4.98 -3.85
CA ALA A 153 6.38 5.73 -2.61
C ALA A 153 6.12 7.23 -2.84
N GLY A 154 5.15 7.78 -2.10
CA GLY A 154 4.77 9.18 -2.14
C GLY A 154 3.74 9.53 -3.21
N VAL A 155 3.28 8.57 -4.00
CA VAL A 155 2.29 8.82 -5.05
C VAL A 155 0.90 8.99 -4.44
N HIS A 156 0.19 10.02 -4.90
CA HIS A 156 -1.23 10.26 -4.67
C HIS A 156 -2.03 10.02 -5.97
N ILE A 157 -2.94 9.04 -5.94
CA ILE A 157 -3.86 8.77 -7.03
C ILE A 157 -5.23 9.35 -6.64
N GLY A 158 -5.70 10.30 -7.40
CA GLY A 158 -6.96 11.01 -7.17
C GLY A 158 -8.20 10.13 -7.30
N LYS A 159 -9.38 10.74 -7.11
CA LYS A 159 -10.68 10.06 -7.11
C LYS A 159 -11.05 9.56 -8.50
N ARG A 160 -11.72 8.40 -8.56
CA ARG A 160 -12.27 7.81 -9.78
C ARG A 160 -11.28 7.74 -10.94
N CYS A 161 -10.01 7.49 -10.60
CA CYS A 161 -8.97 7.25 -11.57
C CYS A 161 -8.99 5.81 -12.08
N GLN A 162 -8.57 5.62 -13.33
CA GLN A 162 -8.33 4.31 -13.92
C GLN A 162 -6.85 4.21 -14.32
N ILE A 163 -6.11 3.34 -13.64
CA ILE A 163 -4.72 3.03 -13.99
C ILE A 163 -4.73 1.78 -14.85
N GLY A 164 -4.23 1.87 -16.06
CA GLY A 164 -4.16 0.73 -16.98
C GLY A 164 -3.20 -0.36 -16.48
N ALA A 165 -3.50 -1.61 -16.80
CA ALA A 165 -2.67 -2.75 -16.40
C ALA A 165 -1.20 -2.59 -16.86
N GLY A 166 -0.26 -3.12 -16.05
CA GLY A 166 1.17 -3.03 -16.32
C GLY A 166 1.79 -1.64 -16.19
N SER A 167 1.08 -0.68 -15.61
CA SER A 167 1.58 0.69 -15.46
C SER A 167 2.52 0.85 -14.27
N VAL A 168 3.49 1.76 -14.38
CA VAL A 168 4.37 2.17 -13.26
C VAL A 168 4.08 3.62 -12.91
N VAL A 169 3.34 3.82 -11.82
CA VAL A 169 2.92 5.15 -11.37
C VAL A 169 4.03 5.76 -10.51
N THR A 170 4.69 6.77 -11.04
CA THR A 170 5.86 7.43 -10.43
C THR A 170 5.57 8.85 -9.97
N LYS A 171 4.39 9.40 -10.33
CA LYS A 171 3.94 10.76 -10.00
C LYS A 171 2.46 10.74 -9.71
N ASP A 172 1.97 11.77 -9.04
CA ASP A 172 0.57 11.93 -8.71
C ASP A 172 -0.32 11.92 -9.96
N ILE A 173 -1.49 11.32 -9.81
CA ILE A 173 -2.52 11.26 -10.84
C ILE A 173 -3.71 12.10 -10.35
N PRO A 174 -4.09 13.15 -11.07
CA PRO A 174 -5.23 14.00 -10.69
C PRO A 174 -6.56 13.24 -10.76
N ASP A 175 -7.55 13.73 -10.03
CA ASP A 175 -8.91 13.17 -10.03
C ASP A 175 -9.44 12.97 -11.45
N TYR A 176 -10.33 11.99 -11.61
CA TYR A 176 -11.05 11.69 -12.85
C TYR A 176 -10.14 11.54 -14.05
N SER A 177 -9.05 10.80 -13.89
CA SER A 177 -8.02 10.60 -14.93
C SER A 177 -7.88 9.13 -15.30
N ILE A 178 -7.55 8.89 -16.57
CA ILE A 178 -7.06 7.59 -17.04
C ILE A 178 -5.56 7.73 -17.33
N ALA A 179 -4.75 6.90 -16.66
CA ALA A 179 -3.30 6.92 -16.83
C ALA A 179 -2.78 5.52 -17.18
N VAL A 180 -1.79 5.46 -18.09
CA VAL A 180 -1.21 4.19 -18.55
C VAL A 180 0.28 4.33 -18.83
N GLY A 181 1.00 3.23 -18.79
CA GLY A 181 2.38 3.10 -19.28
C GLY A 181 3.44 3.06 -18.18
N ASN A 182 4.70 2.99 -18.60
CA ASN A 182 5.89 3.00 -17.74
C ASN A 182 6.90 4.04 -18.26
N PRO A 183 7.05 5.20 -17.58
CA PRO A 183 6.22 5.67 -16.46
C PRO A 183 4.78 6.01 -16.91
N ALA A 184 3.81 5.86 -15.99
CA ALA A 184 2.41 6.13 -16.27
C ALA A 184 2.19 7.62 -16.60
N LYS A 185 1.41 7.87 -17.64
CA LYS A 185 1.02 9.21 -18.08
C LYS A 185 -0.49 9.29 -18.19
N VAL A 186 -1.06 10.41 -17.77
CA VAL A 186 -2.49 10.69 -17.97
C VAL A 186 -2.74 10.82 -19.47
N ILE A 187 -3.68 10.03 -19.97
CA ILE A 187 -4.06 10.01 -21.40
C ILE A 187 -5.47 10.55 -21.63
N LYS A 188 -6.34 10.49 -20.60
CA LYS A 188 -7.69 11.05 -20.66
C LYS A 188 -8.05 11.70 -19.33
N ARG A 189 -8.96 12.68 -19.38
CA ARG A 189 -9.69 13.24 -18.23
C ARG A 189 -11.17 13.26 -18.49
N TYR A 190 -11.96 13.15 -17.43
CA TYR A 190 -13.40 13.26 -17.53
C TYR A 190 -13.80 14.72 -17.66
N ASP A 191 -14.55 15.04 -18.72
CA ASP A 191 -15.16 16.34 -18.95
C ASP A 191 -16.60 16.32 -18.42
N PHE A 192 -16.88 17.09 -17.37
CA PHE A 192 -18.18 17.10 -16.70
C PHE A 192 -19.25 17.82 -17.51
N GLU A 193 -18.87 18.75 -18.38
CA GLU A 193 -19.83 19.47 -19.26
C GLU A 193 -20.28 18.55 -20.38
N LYS A 194 -19.33 17.85 -21.02
CA LYS A 194 -19.59 16.90 -22.09
C LYS A 194 -20.06 15.54 -21.61
N LYS A 195 -19.87 15.23 -20.31
CA LYS A 195 -20.14 13.93 -19.68
C LYS A 195 -19.41 12.77 -20.35
N GLU A 196 -18.19 13.00 -20.79
CA GLU A 196 -17.37 12.00 -21.50
C GLU A 196 -15.88 12.06 -21.10
N TRP A 197 -15.14 10.98 -21.42
CA TRP A 197 -13.69 10.92 -21.27
C TRP A 197 -12.99 11.53 -22.46
N VAL A 198 -12.39 12.70 -22.28
CA VAL A 198 -11.66 13.44 -23.31
C VAL A 198 -10.18 13.09 -23.31
N SER A 199 -9.63 12.80 -24.47
CA SER A 199 -8.18 12.59 -24.63
C SER A 199 -7.41 13.87 -24.37
N ILE A 200 -6.33 13.75 -23.58
CA ILE A 200 -5.39 14.86 -23.43
C ILE A 200 -4.51 14.86 -24.69
N SER A 201 -4.66 15.90 -25.54
CA SER A 201 -3.80 16.05 -26.71
C SER A 201 -2.35 16.10 -26.23
N LYS A 202 -1.50 15.22 -26.78
CA LYS A 202 -0.06 15.43 -26.68
C LYS A 202 0.24 16.69 -27.48
N ASN A 203 0.51 17.82 -26.82
CA ASN A 203 1.27 18.86 -27.49
C ASN A 203 2.57 18.19 -27.93
N LYS A 204 2.75 18.11 -29.25
CA LYS A 204 3.95 17.60 -29.90
C LYS A 204 5.18 18.41 -29.52
#